data_94c6a4ce751eade660170a0d6e063024
#
_entry.id   94c6a4ce751eade660170a0d6e063024
#
_cell.length_a   1.000
_cell.length_b   1.000
_cell.length_c   1.000
_cell.angle_alpha   90.00
_cell.angle_beta   90.00
_cell.angle_gamma   90.00
#
_symmetry.space_group_name_H-M   'P 1'
#
loop_
_entity.id
_entity.type
_entity.pdbx_description
1 polymer ?
#
loop_
_entity_poly.entity_id
_entity_poly.type
_entity_poly.pdbx_seq_one_letter_code
_entity_poly.pdbx_strand_id
1 'polypeptide(L)' 'DGVVTEALPSTLFRVQLNNGGPEMLAYLAGKMRMHRIKVLVGDKVSVLIDPYGGKGRITKRF' A
#
# COMPACT_ATOMS: atom_id res chain seq x y z
N ASP A 1 1.70 -7.60 5.16
CA ASP A 1 1.87 -6.30 5.82
C ASP A 1 3.17 -5.65 5.37
N GLY A 2 3.19 -4.34 5.38
CA GLY A 2 4.37 -3.63 4.98
C GLY A 2 4.38 -2.20 5.50
N VAL A 3 5.42 -1.47 5.10
CA VAL A 3 5.60 -0.07 5.49
C VAL A 3 5.69 0.76 4.22
N VAL A 4 4.96 1.87 4.20
CA VAL A 4 5.01 2.79 3.07
C VAL A 4 6.34 3.51 3.05
N THR A 5 7.08 3.40 1.94
CA THR A 5 8.39 4.02 1.80
C THR A 5 8.36 5.28 0.93
N GLU A 6 7.34 5.40 0.07
CA GLU A 6 7.25 6.55 -0.81
C GLU A 6 5.80 6.77 -1.23
N ALA A 7 5.36 8.01 -1.26
CA ALA A 7 4.05 8.38 -1.79
C ALA A 7 4.23 8.92 -3.20
N LEU A 8 3.52 8.32 -4.16
CA LEU A 8 3.61 8.66 -5.56
C LEU A 8 2.33 9.36 -6.02
N PRO A 9 2.35 10.06 -7.16
CA PRO A 9 1.14 10.64 -7.71
C PRO A 9 0.06 9.58 -7.98
N SER A 10 -1.18 10.02 -8.12
CA SER A 10 -2.33 9.16 -8.46
C SER A 10 -2.65 8.12 -7.41
N THR A 11 -2.46 8.44 -6.15
CA THR A 11 -2.76 7.57 -5.01
C THR A 11 -2.01 6.24 -5.03
N LEU A 12 -0.83 6.22 -5.64
CA LEU A 12 0.06 5.08 -5.61
C LEU A 12 1.06 5.24 -4.48
N PHE A 13 1.47 4.11 -3.92
CA PHE A 13 2.44 4.10 -2.83
C PHE A 13 3.46 3.00 -3.08
N ARG A 14 4.68 3.26 -2.70
CA ARG A 14 5.70 2.23 -2.70
C ARG A 14 5.76 1.64 -1.30
N VAL A 15 5.66 0.32 -1.22
CA VAL A 15 5.55 -0.39 0.06
C VAL A 15 6.64 -1.43 0.16
N GLN A 16 7.38 -1.42 1.26
CA GLN A 16 8.34 -2.46 1.59
C GLN A 16 7.64 -3.50 2.44
N LEU A 17 7.56 -4.72 1.94
CA LEU A 17 6.89 -5.80 2.65
C LEU A 17 7.73 -6.27 3.83
N ASN A 18 7.06 -6.73 4.89
CA ASN A 18 7.73 -7.16 6.11
C ASN A 18 8.55 -8.44 5.93
N ASN A 19 8.29 -9.18 4.86
CA ASN A 19 9.04 -10.41 4.61
C ASN A 19 10.44 -10.16 4.03
N GLY A 20 10.84 -8.90 3.91
CA GLY A 20 12.15 -8.57 3.38
C GLY A 20 12.27 -8.64 1.87
N GLY A 21 11.16 -8.85 1.18
CA GLY A 21 11.14 -8.89 -0.28
C GLY A 21 11.33 -7.50 -0.88
N PRO A 22 11.33 -7.42 -2.22
CA PRO A 22 11.47 -6.13 -2.89
C PRO A 22 10.27 -5.24 -2.62
N GLU A 23 10.50 -3.93 -2.76
CA GLU A 23 9.39 -2.98 -2.69
C GLU A 23 8.41 -3.22 -3.82
N MET A 24 7.14 -2.96 -3.56
CA MET A 24 6.11 -3.08 -4.58
C MET A 24 5.25 -1.84 -4.61
N LEU A 25 4.62 -1.60 -5.75
CA LEU A 25 3.66 -0.53 -5.87
C LEU A 25 2.31 -1.00 -5.36
N ALA A 26 1.61 -0.13 -4.66
CA ALA A 26 0.29 -0.43 -4.14
C ALA A 26 -0.61 0.77 -4.30
N TYR A 27 -1.90 0.52 -4.44
CA TYR A 27 -2.90 1.58 -4.53
C TYR A 27 -3.91 1.42 -3.39
N LEU A 28 -4.63 2.49 -3.08
CA LEU A 28 -5.62 2.46 -2.02
C LEU A 28 -6.85 1.67 -2.45
N ALA A 29 -7.35 0.83 -1.54
CA ALA A 29 -8.64 0.17 -1.75
C ALA A 29 -9.74 1.21 -1.78
N GLY A 30 -10.86 0.86 -2.46
CA GLY A 30 -11.98 1.77 -2.59
C GLY A 30 -12.50 2.28 -1.26
N LYS A 31 -12.58 1.40 -0.26
CA LYS A 31 -13.04 1.79 1.08
C LYS A 31 -12.17 2.88 1.68
N MET A 32 -10.85 2.79 1.50
CA MET A 32 -9.94 3.76 2.06
C MET A 32 -10.09 5.12 1.39
N ARG A 33 -10.36 5.12 0.08
CA ARG A 33 -10.64 6.37 -0.62
C ARG A 33 -11.95 6.99 -0.16
N MET A 34 -12.98 6.18 0.00
CA MET A 34 -14.30 6.65 0.42
C MET A 34 -14.26 7.27 1.80
N HIS A 35 -13.48 6.68 2.70
CA HIS A 35 -13.37 7.18 4.07
C HIS A 35 -12.25 8.20 4.23
N ARG A 36 -11.61 8.58 3.13
CA ARG A 36 -10.54 9.59 3.12
C ARG A 36 -9.44 9.28 4.13
N ILE A 37 -9.11 8.00 4.24
CA ILE A 37 -8.05 7.57 5.14
C ILE A 37 -6.72 7.99 4.54
N LYS A 38 -5.97 8.82 5.26
CA LYS A 38 -4.66 9.28 4.82
C LYS A 38 -3.60 8.22 5.10
N VAL A 39 -2.78 7.96 4.10
CA VAL A 39 -1.63 7.07 4.24
C VAL A 39 -0.38 7.90 3.98
N LEU A 40 0.54 7.86 4.93
CA LEU A 40 1.77 8.66 4.87
C LEU A 40 2.99 7.76 4.82
N VAL A 41 4.10 8.32 4.33
CA VAL A 41 5.37 7.60 4.35
C VAL A 41 5.71 7.22 5.80
N GLY A 42 6.08 5.96 6.00
CA GLY A 42 6.35 5.42 7.32
C GLY A 42 5.18 4.69 7.97
N ASP A 43 3.98 4.81 7.40
CA ASP A 43 2.82 4.12 7.94
C ASP A 43 2.90 2.63 7.69
N LYS A 44 2.46 1.86 8.66
CA LYS A 44 2.30 0.43 8.49
C LYS A 44 0.94 0.16 7.88
N VAL A 45 0.93 -0.68 6.86
CA VAL A 45 -0.29 -0.98 6.11
C VAL A 45 -0.40 -2.46 5.83
N SER A 46 -1.62 -2.90 5.62
CA SER A 46 -1.90 -4.26 5.15
C SER A 46 -2.13 -4.19 3.66
N VAL A 47 -1.39 -5.02 2.91
CA VAL A 47 -1.43 -5.03 1.46
C VAL A 47 -1.93 -6.38 0.97
N LEU A 48 -2.95 -6.35 0.13
CA LEU A 48 -3.43 -7.55 -0.55
C LEU A 48 -2.69 -7.66 -1.88
N ILE A 49 -1.95 -8.75 -2.05
CA ILE A 49 -1.13 -8.96 -3.24
C ILE A 49 -1.94 -9.71 -4.29
N ASP A 50 -1.96 -9.18 -5.51
CA ASP A 50 -2.62 -9.85 -6.63
C ASP A 50 -1.73 -11.02 -7.09
N PRO A 51 -2.23 -12.28 -7.04
CA PRO A 51 -1.44 -13.44 -7.46
C PRO A 51 -1.12 -13.45 -8.94
N TYR A 52 -1.83 -12.67 -9.74
CA TYR A 52 -1.59 -12.61 -11.18
C TYR A 52 -0.62 -11.50 -11.57
N GLY A 53 0.07 -10.96 -10.59
CA GLY A 53 1.01 -9.88 -10.83
C GLY A 53 0.33 -8.53 -10.74
N GLY A 54 1.09 -7.50 -10.97
CA GLY A 54 0.57 -6.16 -10.90
C GLY A 54 0.79 -5.53 -9.54
N LYS A 55 -0.08 -4.61 -9.18
CA LYS A 55 0.08 -3.80 -7.98
C LYS A 55 -0.66 -4.43 -6.81
N GLY A 56 -0.12 -4.21 -5.61
CA GLY A 56 -0.85 -4.56 -4.40
C GLY A 56 -1.97 -3.56 -4.11
N ARG A 57 -2.84 -3.93 -3.20
CA ARG A 57 -3.93 -3.08 -2.76
C ARG A 57 -3.80 -2.85 -1.26
N ILE A 58 -3.72 -1.59 -0.86
CA ILE A 58 -3.69 -1.25 0.56
C ILE A 58 -5.12 -1.34 1.07
N THR A 59 -5.36 -2.28 1.98
CA THR A 59 -6.70 -2.55 2.49
C THR A 59 -6.89 -2.04 3.91
N LYS A 60 -5.81 -1.79 4.63
CA LYS A 60 -5.90 -1.37 6.02
C LYS A 60 -4.64 -0.60 6.40
N ARG A 61 -4.82 0.42 7.21
CA ARG A 61 -3.74 1.18 7.83
C ARG A 61 -3.75 0.89 9.32
N PHE A 62 -2.59 0.58 9.84
CA PHE A 62 -2.46 0.32 11.28
C PHE A 62 -2.21 1.57 12.09
#